data_65c460b816ef9500313c1cfabc06a3c6
#
_entry.id   65c460b816ef9500313c1cfabc06a3c6
#
_cell.length_a   1.000
_cell.length_b   1.000
_cell.length_c   1.000
_cell.angle_alpha   90.00
_cell.angle_beta   90.00
_cell.angle_gamma   90.00
#
_symmetry.space_group_name_H-M   'P 1'
#
loop_
_entity.id
_entity.type
_entity.pdbx_description
1 polymer ?
#
loop_
_entity_poly.entity_id
_entity_poly.type
_entity_poly.pdbx_seq_one_letter_code
_entity_poly.pdbx_strand_id
1 'polypeptide(L)'
;MNKEYSWTENRTDDIWYHGKFDSIEACIKDAISCGKKPGEKIVIGICEAYVPHLNADTLLDQVGTDAYEEVGEAAEGWPEFENRKGYKNVDKLQEKIDKAFNEWLEETNQVPSFYRILPLADFVTIPK
;
A
#
# COMPACT_ATOMS: atom_id res chain seq x y z
N MET A 1 -15.46 -3.65 8.64
CA MET A 1 -14.96 -3.77 7.26
C MET A 1 -14.67 -5.23 6.94
N ASN A 2 -15.14 -5.65 5.80
CA ASN A 2 -14.92 -7.04 5.37
C ASN A 2 -13.52 -7.19 4.80
N LYS A 3 -12.83 -8.22 5.25
CA LYS A 3 -11.52 -8.55 4.68
C LYS A 3 -11.73 -9.25 3.34
N GLU A 4 -10.80 -9.00 2.43
CA GLU A 4 -10.75 -9.72 1.16
C GLU A 4 -9.53 -10.62 1.16
N TYR A 5 -9.62 -11.74 0.45
CA TYR A 5 -8.59 -12.76 0.41
C TYR A 5 -8.25 -13.14 -1.02
N SER A 6 -7.06 -13.69 -1.20
CA SER A 6 -6.67 -14.31 -2.46
C SER A 6 -5.93 -15.61 -2.14
N TRP A 7 -5.65 -16.41 -3.15
CA TRP A 7 -4.91 -17.65 -2.97
C TRP A 7 -3.91 -17.84 -4.10
N THR A 8 -2.88 -18.63 -3.84
CA THR A 8 -1.90 -19.05 -4.83
C THR A 8 -1.36 -20.43 -4.43
N GLU A 9 -0.59 -21.03 -5.32
CA GLU A 9 -0.03 -22.35 -5.08
C GLU A 9 1.25 -22.32 -4.26
N ASN A 10 2.11 -21.31 -4.50
CA ASN A 10 3.42 -21.21 -3.85
C ASN A 10 3.54 -19.92 -3.08
N ARG A 11 4.03 -20.01 -1.84
CA ARG A 11 4.22 -18.86 -0.95
C ARG A 11 5.19 -17.82 -1.52
N THR A 12 6.09 -18.25 -2.41
CA THR A 12 7.08 -17.36 -3.04
C THR A 12 6.57 -16.66 -4.29
N ASP A 13 5.32 -16.89 -4.69
CA ASP A 13 4.75 -16.24 -5.86
C ASP A 13 4.67 -14.73 -5.66
N ASP A 14 5.21 -13.97 -6.61
CA ASP A 14 5.16 -12.51 -6.58
C ASP A 14 3.81 -11.98 -7.05
N ILE A 15 3.15 -12.71 -7.94
CA ILE A 15 1.87 -12.32 -8.51
C ILE A 15 0.85 -13.41 -8.22
N TRP A 16 -0.30 -12.99 -7.69
CA TRP A 16 -1.41 -13.87 -7.36
C TRP A 16 -2.53 -13.64 -8.38
N TYR A 17 -2.75 -14.59 -9.26
CA TYR A 17 -3.59 -14.44 -10.45
C TYR A 17 -5.08 -14.67 -10.25
N HIS A 18 -5.50 -15.14 -9.08
CA HIS A 18 -6.87 -15.63 -8.92
C HIS A 18 -7.89 -14.58 -8.46
N GLY A 19 -7.43 -13.34 -8.24
CA GLY A 19 -8.33 -12.23 -7.86
C GLY A 19 -8.62 -12.17 -6.38
N LYS A 20 -9.67 -11.47 -6.03
CA LYS A 20 -10.07 -11.25 -4.63
C LYS A 20 -11.36 -11.96 -4.31
N PHE A 21 -11.45 -12.51 -3.11
CA PHE A 21 -12.61 -13.24 -2.61
C PHE A 21 -12.99 -12.71 -1.23
N ASP A 22 -14.23 -12.81 -0.87
CA ASP A 22 -14.71 -12.26 0.40
C ASP A 22 -14.58 -13.22 1.59
N SER A 23 -14.11 -14.45 1.36
CA SER A 23 -13.87 -15.41 2.44
C SER A 23 -12.81 -16.44 2.05
N ILE A 24 -12.28 -17.12 3.07
CA ILE A 24 -11.34 -18.21 2.85
C ILE A 24 -12.06 -19.37 2.12
N GLU A 25 -13.31 -19.64 2.49
CA GLU A 25 -14.10 -20.66 1.82
C GLU A 25 -14.28 -20.39 0.32
N ALA A 26 -14.48 -19.12 -0.05
CA ALA A 26 -14.59 -18.73 -1.44
C ALA A 26 -13.26 -18.96 -2.20
N CYS A 27 -12.12 -18.73 -1.55
CA CYS A 27 -10.81 -19.05 -2.11
C CYS A 27 -10.68 -20.56 -2.36
N ILE A 28 -11.10 -21.37 -1.40
CA ILE A 28 -11.05 -22.83 -1.52
C ILE A 28 -11.93 -23.30 -2.69
N LYS A 29 -13.14 -22.77 -2.80
CA LYS A 29 -14.05 -23.11 -3.91
C LYS A 29 -13.44 -22.77 -5.27
N ASP A 30 -12.81 -21.61 -5.36
CA ASP A 30 -12.14 -21.19 -6.59
C ASP A 30 -10.97 -22.13 -6.92
N ALA A 31 -10.19 -22.52 -5.91
CA ALA A 31 -9.08 -23.45 -6.08
C ALA A 31 -9.57 -24.80 -6.63
N ILE A 32 -10.67 -25.29 -6.09
CA ILE A 32 -11.28 -26.53 -6.57
C ILE A 32 -11.72 -26.37 -8.03
N SER A 33 -12.32 -25.24 -8.37
CA SER A 33 -12.72 -24.93 -9.76
C SER A 33 -11.53 -24.89 -10.70
N CYS A 34 -10.35 -24.50 -10.20
CA CYS A 34 -9.12 -24.46 -10.98
C CYS A 34 -8.39 -25.80 -11.03
N GLY A 35 -8.97 -26.87 -10.48
CA GLY A 35 -8.42 -28.21 -10.58
C GLY A 35 -7.71 -28.72 -9.34
N LYS A 36 -7.71 -28.00 -8.24
CA LYS A 36 -7.11 -28.46 -6.99
C LYS A 36 -7.96 -29.58 -6.41
N LYS A 37 -7.30 -30.61 -5.93
CA LYS A 37 -7.95 -31.83 -5.40
C LYS A 37 -7.92 -31.85 -3.89
N PRO A 38 -8.86 -32.59 -3.27
CA PRO A 38 -8.83 -32.78 -1.81
C PRO A 38 -7.46 -33.25 -1.33
N GLY A 39 -6.99 -32.66 -0.25
CA GLY A 39 -5.67 -32.95 0.31
C GLY A 39 -4.55 -32.08 -0.19
N GLU A 40 -4.72 -31.37 -1.30
CA GLU A 40 -3.72 -30.44 -1.77
C GLU A 40 -3.72 -29.16 -0.92
N LYS A 41 -2.59 -28.48 -0.89
CA LYS A 41 -2.40 -27.28 -0.08
C LYS A 41 -2.35 -26.06 -0.95
N ILE A 42 -2.91 -24.96 -0.46
CA ILE A 42 -2.81 -23.64 -1.10
C ILE A 42 -2.36 -22.62 -0.07
N VAL A 43 -1.85 -21.50 -0.55
CA VAL A 43 -1.49 -20.35 0.29
C VAL A 43 -2.60 -19.31 0.16
N ILE A 44 -3.10 -18.85 1.29
CA ILE A 44 -4.10 -17.79 1.32
C ILE A 44 -3.47 -16.51 1.88
N GLY A 45 -3.81 -15.38 1.32
CA GLY A 45 -3.35 -14.08 1.78
C GLY A 45 -4.49 -13.11 1.96
N ILE A 46 -4.27 -12.12 2.80
CA ILE A 46 -5.20 -11.01 3.01
C ILE A 46 -4.85 -9.92 2.02
N CYS A 47 -5.84 -9.43 1.28
CA CYS A 47 -5.68 -8.34 0.32
C CYS A 47 -5.85 -7.00 1.03
N GLU A 48 -4.84 -6.16 0.96
CA GLU A 48 -4.89 -4.80 1.48
C GLU A 48 -4.87 -3.81 0.33
N ALA A 49 -5.82 -2.88 0.31
CA ALA A 49 -5.84 -1.82 -0.67
C ALA A 49 -4.54 -1.01 -0.55
N TYR A 50 -3.89 -0.75 -1.68
CA TYR A 50 -2.71 0.10 -1.68
C TYR A 50 -3.13 1.55 -1.65
N VAL A 51 -2.63 2.29 -0.65
CA VAL A 51 -2.89 3.72 -0.51
C VAL A 51 -1.57 4.45 -0.77
N PRO A 52 -1.46 5.15 -1.91
CA PRO A 52 -0.22 5.86 -2.22
C PRO A 52 -0.08 7.12 -1.38
N HIS A 53 1.16 7.48 -1.08
CA HIS A 53 1.48 8.67 -0.33
C HIS A 53 2.63 9.42 -0.98
N LEU A 54 2.54 10.74 -0.97
CA LEU A 54 3.70 11.61 -1.20
C LEU A 54 4.16 12.04 0.19
N ASN A 55 5.39 11.72 0.56
CA ASN A 55 5.92 12.03 1.87
C ASN A 55 6.36 13.49 1.96
N ALA A 56 5.73 14.25 2.85
CA ALA A 56 6.06 15.65 3.06
C ALA A 56 7.51 15.83 3.48
N ASP A 57 8.04 14.94 4.33
CA ASP A 57 9.43 14.96 4.78
C ASP A 57 10.40 14.95 3.59
N THR A 58 10.18 14.01 2.68
CA THR A 58 11.04 13.85 1.49
C THR A 58 10.96 15.08 0.58
N LEU A 59 9.75 15.61 0.39
CA LEU A 59 9.55 16.80 -0.44
C LEU A 59 10.20 18.02 0.17
N LEU A 60 10.12 18.20 1.50
CA LEU A 60 10.75 19.30 2.20
C LEU A 60 12.28 19.20 2.15
N ASP A 61 12.83 17.99 2.29
CA ASP A 61 14.27 17.78 2.16
C ASP A 61 14.76 18.16 0.76
N GLN A 62 14.02 17.79 -0.26
CA GLN A 62 14.37 18.12 -1.64
C GLN A 62 14.32 19.62 -1.87
N VAL A 63 13.26 20.28 -1.42
CA VAL A 63 13.10 21.73 -1.57
C VAL A 63 14.24 22.47 -0.84
N GLY A 64 14.58 22.01 0.36
CA GLY A 64 15.68 22.58 1.13
C GLY A 64 17.03 22.43 0.44
N THR A 65 17.29 21.26 -0.13
CA THR A 65 18.52 21.00 -0.89
C THR A 65 18.59 21.89 -2.13
N ASP A 66 17.50 22.00 -2.88
CA ASP A 66 17.43 22.84 -4.07
C ASP A 66 17.68 24.29 -3.72
N ALA A 67 17.09 24.79 -2.62
CA ALA A 67 17.29 26.17 -2.18
C ALA A 67 18.76 26.40 -1.79
N TYR A 68 19.37 25.46 -1.08
CA TYR A 68 20.79 25.61 -0.70
C TYR A 68 21.70 25.65 -1.92
N GLU A 69 21.42 24.83 -2.93
CA GLU A 69 22.19 24.84 -4.17
C GLU A 69 22.06 26.19 -4.92
N GLU A 70 20.88 26.84 -4.84
CA GLU A 70 20.62 28.09 -5.52
C GLU A 70 21.22 29.31 -4.78
N VAL A 71 21.05 29.39 -3.46
CA VAL A 71 21.40 30.58 -2.69
C VAL A 71 22.39 30.33 -1.56
N GLY A 72 22.83 29.10 -1.36
CA GLY A 72 23.84 28.73 -0.36
C GLY A 72 23.38 28.92 1.07
N GLU A 73 24.24 29.41 1.93
CA GLU A 73 24.03 29.50 3.36
C GLU A 73 22.75 30.25 3.77
N ALA A 74 22.24 31.14 2.93
CA ALA A 74 21.01 31.87 3.21
C ALA A 74 19.83 30.93 3.40
N ALA A 75 19.87 29.72 2.81
CA ALA A 75 18.82 28.73 2.92
C ALA A 75 19.09 27.70 4.03
N GLU A 76 20.18 27.85 4.78
CA GLU A 76 20.53 26.87 5.81
C GLU A 76 19.42 26.77 6.87
N GLY A 77 19.01 25.53 7.18
CA GLY A 77 17.94 25.27 8.14
C GLY A 77 16.52 25.51 7.62
N TRP A 78 16.36 25.85 6.36
CA TRP A 78 15.05 26.04 5.74
C TRP A 78 14.72 24.85 4.81
N PRO A 79 13.47 24.37 4.74
CA PRO A 79 12.34 24.76 5.61
C PRO A 79 12.41 24.11 6.99
N GLU A 80 11.78 24.72 7.96
CA GLU A 80 11.72 24.16 9.32
C GLU A 80 10.60 23.15 9.43
N PHE A 81 10.90 21.97 9.98
CA PHE A 81 9.95 20.88 10.15
C PHE A 81 9.09 21.06 11.41
N GLU A 82 9.58 21.80 12.39
CA GLU A 82 8.88 22.07 13.64
C GLU A 82 8.93 23.56 13.96
N ASN A 83 7.85 24.08 14.55
CA ASN A 83 7.85 25.44 15.02
C ASN A 83 8.42 25.54 16.44
N ARG A 84 8.57 26.78 16.96
CA ARG A 84 9.15 27.03 18.28
C ARG A 84 8.40 26.36 19.44
N LYS A 85 7.13 26.01 19.26
CA LYS A 85 6.29 25.37 20.28
C LYS A 85 6.33 23.85 20.16
N GLY A 86 7.12 23.29 19.25
CA GLY A 86 7.20 21.87 19.04
C GLY A 86 6.10 21.29 18.16
N TYR A 87 5.25 22.12 17.57
CA TYR A 87 4.26 21.64 16.60
C TYR A 87 4.95 21.29 15.30
N LYS A 88 4.61 20.12 14.79
CA LYS A 88 5.24 19.65 13.54
C LYS A 88 4.61 20.30 12.32
N ASN A 89 5.37 21.16 11.68
CA ASN A 89 4.94 21.80 10.44
C ASN A 89 4.74 20.77 9.34
N VAL A 90 5.53 19.70 9.36
CA VAL A 90 5.45 18.63 8.36
C VAL A 90 4.08 17.95 8.37
N ASP A 91 3.44 17.80 9.54
CA ASP A 91 2.14 17.17 9.63
C ASP A 91 1.06 18.01 8.94
N LYS A 92 1.15 19.34 9.06
CA LYS A 92 0.23 20.24 8.37
C LYS A 92 0.37 20.14 6.85
N LEU A 93 1.60 20.05 6.38
CA LEU A 93 1.86 19.90 4.95
C LEU A 93 1.39 18.53 4.46
N GLN A 94 1.62 17.49 5.26
CA GLN A 94 1.20 16.13 4.90
C GLN A 94 -0.31 16.06 4.69
N GLU A 95 -1.11 16.68 5.56
CA GLU A 95 -2.57 16.72 5.41
C GLU A 95 -2.98 17.36 4.09
N LYS A 96 -2.34 18.47 3.75
CA LYS A 96 -2.64 19.20 2.51
C LYS A 96 -2.21 18.41 1.27
N ILE A 97 -1.06 17.76 1.34
CA ILE A 97 -0.56 16.92 0.25
C ILE A 97 -1.49 15.73 0.03
N ASP A 98 -1.89 15.07 1.10
CA ASP A 98 -2.79 13.91 1.02
C ASP A 98 -4.10 14.29 0.34
N LYS A 99 -4.67 15.41 0.74
CA LYS A 99 -5.91 15.89 0.13
C LYS A 99 -5.73 16.22 -1.35
N ALA A 100 -4.71 16.99 -1.68
CA ALA A 100 -4.44 17.38 -3.06
C ALA A 100 -4.13 16.18 -3.95
N PHE A 101 -3.35 15.24 -3.45
CA PHE A 101 -2.97 14.06 -4.21
C PHE A 101 -4.16 13.15 -4.46
N ASN A 102 -5.00 12.92 -3.43
CA ASN A 102 -6.20 12.12 -3.58
C ASN A 102 -7.19 12.74 -4.58
N GLU A 103 -7.37 14.05 -4.53
CA GLU A 103 -8.21 14.76 -5.50
C GLU A 103 -7.68 14.58 -6.92
N TRP A 104 -6.37 14.71 -7.10
CA TRP A 104 -5.73 14.54 -8.42
C TRP A 104 -5.90 13.12 -8.95
N LEU A 105 -5.72 12.11 -8.09
CA LEU A 105 -5.92 10.72 -8.48
C LEU A 105 -7.36 10.48 -8.95
N GLU A 106 -8.34 11.04 -8.25
CA GLU A 106 -9.75 10.90 -8.63
C GLU A 106 -10.06 11.62 -9.93
N GLU A 107 -9.58 12.85 -10.09
CA GLU A 107 -9.80 13.65 -11.29
C GLU A 107 -9.22 13.03 -12.55
N THR A 108 -8.12 12.29 -12.40
CA THR A 108 -7.41 11.67 -13.52
C THR A 108 -7.69 10.18 -13.67
N ASN A 109 -8.61 9.65 -12.87
CA ASN A 109 -8.98 8.22 -12.87
C ASN A 109 -7.77 7.31 -12.61
N GLN A 110 -6.90 7.72 -11.69
CA GLN A 110 -5.69 6.98 -11.36
C GLN A 110 -5.70 6.41 -9.94
N VAL A 111 -6.86 6.38 -9.28
CA VAL A 111 -6.98 5.72 -7.98
C VAL A 111 -6.59 4.26 -8.15
N PRO A 112 -5.62 3.75 -7.35
CA PRO A 112 -5.14 2.39 -7.54
C PRO A 112 -6.24 1.34 -7.40
N SER A 113 -6.27 0.41 -8.34
CA SER A 113 -7.11 -0.78 -8.26
C SER A 113 -6.31 -1.98 -7.80
N PHE A 114 -5.00 -1.84 -7.70
CA PHE A 114 -4.11 -2.90 -7.24
C PHE A 114 -4.02 -2.89 -5.71
N TYR A 115 -3.57 -4.00 -5.17
CA TYR A 115 -3.51 -4.21 -3.74
C TYR A 115 -2.28 -5.02 -3.37
N ARG A 116 -1.93 -4.97 -2.08
CA ARG A 116 -0.85 -5.76 -1.53
C ARG A 116 -1.44 -7.01 -0.88
N ILE A 117 -0.74 -8.13 -0.96
CA ILE A 117 -1.20 -9.38 -0.35
C ILE A 117 -0.26 -9.76 0.78
N LEU A 118 -0.84 -10.04 1.95
CA LEU A 118 -0.12 -10.53 3.13
C LEU A 118 -0.43 -12.01 3.30
N PRO A 119 0.51 -12.92 2.95
CA PRO A 119 0.26 -14.35 3.08
C PRO A 119 0.04 -14.76 4.54
N LEU A 120 -0.92 -15.65 4.77
CA LEU A 120 -1.11 -16.24 6.09
C LEU A 120 0.04 -17.21 6.39
N ALA A 121 0.31 -17.41 7.68
CA ALA A 121 1.46 -18.21 8.11
C ALA A 121 1.38 -19.66 7.64
N ASP A 122 0.19 -20.25 7.68
CA ASP A 122 0.00 -21.67 7.40
C ASP A 122 -0.65 -21.89 6.04
N PHE A 123 -0.27 -23.03 5.41
CA PHE A 123 -0.99 -23.51 4.23
C PHE A 123 -2.41 -23.96 4.62
N VAL A 124 -3.32 -23.78 3.69
CA VAL A 124 -4.69 -24.27 3.85
C VAL A 124 -4.83 -25.53 2.99
N THR A 125 -5.34 -26.61 3.62
CA THR A 125 -5.55 -27.87 2.93
C THR A 125 -6.95 -27.90 2.33
N ILE A 126 -7.05 -28.30 1.07
CA ILE A 126 -8.35 -28.46 0.41
C ILE A 126 -9.12 -29.59 1.11
N PRO A 127 -10.35 -29.36 1.59
CA PRO A 127 -11.13 -30.37 2.28
C PRO A 127 -11.50 -31.55 1.38
N LYS A 128 -11.62 -32.70 2.00
CA LYS A 128 -12.08 -33.91 1.30
C LYS A 128 -13.58 -33.90 1.07
#